data_93bcb3d33a6ce3b337e52de60c59b974
#
_entry.id   93bcb3d33a6ce3b337e52de60c59b974
#
_cell.length_a   1.000
_cell.length_b   1.000
_cell.length_c   1.000
_cell.angle_alpha   90.00
_cell.angle_beta   90.00
_cell.angle_gamma   90.00
#
_symmetry.space_group_name_H-M   'P 1'
#
loop_
_entity.id
_entity.type
_entity.pdbx_description
1 polymer ?
#
loop_
_entity_poly.entity_id
_entity_poly.type
_entity_poly.pdbx_seq_one_letter_code
_entity_poly.pdbx_strand_id
1 'polypeptide(L)'
;MKFLYTTIYKALAFSVFLLLISAVAPAQRNTDSPYSQFGAGLIERGGFNGNYGMGGAGIAWRPYQYRPVVYDSLSRSNAKLNDRGTNYINPSNPASFSNISLTTFEAGLHNRNTQYTSNGQERAGSTTQLSHMSLGFPLGEKWGMAIGILPFSSVGYDYTFNSSVNSVNTNSSFEGSGGVNRVFIGTGVLLNKNFSLGVTSNFLFGNIKENRRIVFDNTNTEFFNTLDNSEIIVSDLSFDFGLQYFKDVNNKSRIILGLKVSPFEGINATENRYLRNYTGAVGLEDFRDTVFQSEDVRTSIPIRPTYGLGFAFEKKLNYIVFLDYTYQLMDQATRVSGILLSTNHSVNLGFEKYSKTSSFGSFLNKLGYRTGLLYNSSLLSIDGKDVEEIGISFGLSVPLRKTFSTLNFGLQMGRRGMDGNGLVQEDFFNFMFGVTINDKWFIQRKYD
;
A
#
# COMPACT_ATOMS: atom_id res chain seq x y z
N MET A 1 -35.31 -20.97 -20.61
CA MET A 1 -34.76 -21.99 -19.71
C MET A 1 -33.26 -22.21 -19.82
N LYS A 2 -32.65 -22.47 -20.99
CA LYS A 2 -31.17 -22.66 -21.12
C LYS A 2 -30.30 -21.48 -20.61
N PHE A 3 -30.75 -20.24 -20.74
CA PHE A 3 -30.00 -19.05 -20.30
C PHE A 3 -29.93 -18.94 -18.75
N LEU A 4 -30.98 -19.34 -18.06
CA LEU A 4 -31.05 -19.32 -16.60
C LEU A 4 -30.11 -20.39 -15.99
N TYR A 5 -30.07 -21.59 -16.57
CA TYR A 5 -29.18 -22.66 -16.12
C TYR A 5 -27.70 -22.29 -16.28
N THR A 6 -27.29 -21.67 -17.40
CA THR A 6 -25.89 -21.25 -17.61
C THR A 6 -25.46 -20.15 -16.64
N THR A 7 -26.36 -19.26 -16.23
CA THR A 7 -26.07 -18.21 -15.25
C THR A 7 -25.93 -18.78 -13.84
N ILE A 8 -26.80 -19.72 -13.45
CA ILE A 8 -26.74 -20.41 -12.16
C ILE A 8 -25.48 -21.26 -12.03
N TYR A 9 -25.09 -22.01 -13.07
CA TYR A 9 -23.86 -22.79 -13.05
C TYR A 9 -22.60 -21.91 -12.94
N LYS A 10 -22.57 -20.77 -13.60
CA LYS A 10 -21.46 -19.79 -13.49
C LYS A 10 -21.39 -19.17 -12.09
N ALA A 11 -22.53 -18.83 -11.50
CA ALA A 11 -22.58 -18.30 -10.14
C ALA A 11 -22.18 -19.38 -9.11
N LEU A 12 -22.63 -20.62 -9.29
CA LEU A 12 -22.25 -21.74 -8.42
C LEU A 12 -20.75 -22.08 -8.54
N ALA A 13 -20.20 -22.13 -9.76
CA ALA A 13 -18.78 -22.33 -10.00
C ALA A 13 -17.92 -21.21 -9.40
N PHE A 14 -18.39 -19.97 -9.49
CA PHE A 14 -17.72 -18.82 -8.88
C PHE A 14 -17.79 -18.87 -7.34
N SER A 15 -18.91 -19.27 -6.76
CA SER A 15 -19.07 -19.46 -5.31
C SER A 15 -18.19 -20.60 -4.78
N VAL A 16 -18.11 -21.72 -5.50
CA VAL A 16 -17.23 -22.85 -5.16
C VAL A 16 -15.75 -22.45 -5.28
N PHE A 17 -15.40 -21.65 -6.28
CA PHE A 17 -14.05 -21.09 -6.44
C PHE A 17 -13.68 -20.17 -5.27
N LEU A 18 -14.60 -19.30 -4.81
CA LEU A 18 -14.40 -18.45 -3.63
C LEU A 18 -14.26 -19.28 -2.34
N LEU A 19 -15.06 -20.35 -2.18
CA LEU A 19 -14.96 -21.25 -1.03
C LEU A 19 -13.64 -22.06 -1.03
N LEU A 20 -13.13 -22.46 -2.19
CA LEU A 20 -11.84 -23.13 -2.30
C LEU A 20 -10.67 -22.18 -1.94
N ILE A 21 -10.77 -20.90 -2.27
CA ILE A 21 -9.77 -19.89 -1.88
C ILE A 21 -9.77 -19.67 -0.36
N SER A 22 -10.94 -19.66 0.28
CA SER A 22 -11.05 -19.48 1.74
C SER A 22 -10.53 -20.67 2.56
N ALA A 23 -10.60 -21.90 2.00
CA ALA A 23 -10.13 -23.10 2.67
C ALA A 23 -8.58 -23.25 2.70
N VAL A 24 -7.86 -22.48 1.89
CA VAL A 24 -6.38 -22.50 1.80
C VAL A 24 -5.74 -21.31 2.54
N ALA A 25 -6.51 -20.51 3.28
CA ALA A 25 -5.99 -19.39 4.05
C ALA A 25 -5.55 -19.86 5.46
N PRO A 26 -4.29 -20.27 5.71
CA PRO A 26 -3.73 -20.25 7.06
C PRO A 26 -3.82 -18.82 7.58
N ALA A 27 -3.87 -18.62 8.90
CA ALA A 27 -3.88 -17.29 9.52
C ALA A 27 -2.75 -16.46 8.90
N GLN A 28 -3.10 -15.59 7.93
CA GLN A 28 -2.12 -14.95 7.05
C GLN A 28 -1.44 -13.85 7.83
N ARG A 29 -0.14 -14.04 8.08
CA ARG A 29 0.73 -12.92 8.41
C ARG A 29 0.75 -11.97 7.20
N ASN A 30 0.64 -10.67 7.44
CA ASN A 30 0.65 -9.67 6.38
C ASN A 30 2.05 -9.44 5.79
N THR A 31 3.09 -9.82 6.54
CA THR A 31 4.50 -9.77 6.14
C THR A 31 5.30 -10.78 6.95
N ASP A 32 6.48 -11.15 6.50
CA ASP A 32 7.46 -11.97 7.24
C ASP A 32 8.78 -11.19 7.46
N SER A 33 8.77 -9.88 7.25
CA SER A 33 9.96 -9.03 7.35
C SER A 33 10.38 -8.80 8.79
N PRO A 34 11.62 -9.10 9.19
CA PRO A 34 12.15 -8.77 10.51
C PRO A 34 12.11 -7.27 10.81
N TYR A 35 12.20 -6.44 9.79
CA TYR A 35 12.10 -4.99 9.94
C TYR A 35 10.71 -4.50 10.36
N SER A 36 9.69 -5.36 10.27
CA SER A 36 8.33 -5.02 10.71
C SER A 36 8.16 -5.02 12.24
N GLN A 37 9.18 -5.38 13.02
CA GLN A 37 9.13 -5.36 14.48
C GLN A 37 9.23 -3.94 15.08
N PHE A 38 9.47 -2.92 14.26
CA PHE A 38 9.74 -1.57 14.75
C PHE A 38 8.61 -0.59 14.44
N GLY A 39 8.24 0.22 15.44
CA GLY A 39 7.22 1.26 15.30
C GLY A 39 5.84 0.74 14.90
N ALA A 40 5.29 1.29 13.83
CA ALA A 40 4.01 0.84 13.28
C ALA A 40 4.11 -0.44 12.43
N GLY A 41 5.29 -1.03 12.30
CA GLY A 41 5.58 -2.09 11.34
C GLY A 41 6.10 -1.58 10.00
N LEU A 42 6.10 -2.44 9.00
CA LEU A 42 6.50 -2.11 7.65
C LEU A 42 5.42 -1.23 7.00
N ILE A 43 5.73 0.05 6.80
CA ILE A 43 4.79 0.99 6.18
C ILE A 43 4.57 0.61 4.72
N GLU A 44 3.31 0.39 4.37
CA GLU A 44 2.91 0.08 3.01
C GLU A 44 2.97 1.33 2.14
N ARG A 45 3.49 1.19 0.93
CA ARG A 45 3.48 2.29 -0.02
C ARG A 45 2.06 2.54 -0.47
N GLY A 46 1.57 3.75 -0.22
CA GLY A 46 0.27 4.17 -0.70
C GLY A 46 0.27 4.27 -2.22
N GLY A 47 -0.30 3.27 -2.89
CA GLY A 47 -0.44 3.29 -4.35
C GLY A 47 -1.40 2.21 -4.80
N PHE A 48 -2.19 2.53 -5.83
CA PHE A 48 -3.12 1.59 -6.43
C PHE A 48 -2.52 0.94 -7.67
N ASN A 49 -3.35 0.24 -8.40
CA ASN A 49 -2.98 -0.52 -9.60
C ASN A 49 -2.04 0.23 -10.56
N GLY A 50 -2.27 1.53 -10.76
CA GLY A 50 -1.48 2.34 -11.67
C GLY A 50 -0.09 2.69 -11.13
N ASN A 51 -0.03 3.15 -9.89
CA ASN A 51 1.21 3.64 -9.27
C ASN A 51 2.23 2.52 -9.04
N TYR A 52 1.76 1.30 -8.74
CA TYR A 52 2.62 0.16 -8.45
C TYR A 52 3.60 -0.15 -9.57
N GLY A 53 3.12 -0.19 -10.81
CA GLY A 53 3.97 -0.42 -11.99
C GLY A 53 4.90 0.75 -12.34
N MET A 54 4.80 1.88 -11.64
CA MET A 54 5.59 3.11 -11.85
C MET A 54 6.53 3.41 -10.68
N GLY A 55 6.98 2.40 -9.95
CA GLY A 55 7.84 2.57 -8.77
C GLY A 55 7.16 3.27 -7.60
N GLY A 56 5.83 3.36 -7.59
CA GLY A 56 5.07 4.12 -6.59
C GLY A 56 4.91 5.60 -6.92
N ALA A 57 5.44 6.10 -8.04
CA ALA A 57 5.27 7.49 -8.45
C ALA A 57 3.79 7.82 -8.70
N GLY A 58 3.32 8.98 -8.20
CA GLY A 58 1.92 9.35 -8.32
C GLY A 58 1.57 10.77 -7.85
N ILE A 59 2.48 11.52 -7.23
CA ILE A 59 2.18 12.85 -6.68
C ILE A 59 1.76 13.83 -7.76
N ALA A 60 2.42 13.78 -8.93
CA ALA A 60 2.05 14.56 -10.10
C ALA A 60 1.17 13.78 -11.10
N TRP A 61 0.72 12.56 -10.76
CA TRP A 61 -0.03 11.75 -11.70
C TRP A 61 -1.43 12.29 -11.92
N ARG A 62 -1.65 12.82 -13.11
CA ARG A 62 -2.91 13.37 -13.61
C ARG A 62 -2.98 13.15 -15.12
N PRO A 63 -3.15 11.88 -15.57
CA PRO A 63 -3.06 11.55 -16.98
C PRO A 63 -4.15 12.25 -17.80
N TYR A 64 -3.76 12.71 -18.99
CA TYR A 64 -4.68 13.17 -20.02
C TYR A 64 -5.31 11.96 -20.69
N GLN A 65 -6.61 11.77 -20.53
CA GLN A 65 -7.29 10.65 -21.14
C GLN A 65 -8.17 11.09 -22.30
N TYR A 66 -7.96 10.42 -23.44
CA TYR A 66 -8.85 10.49 -24.56
C TYR A 66 -10.12 9.71 -24.24
N ARG A 67 -11.26 10.38 -24.15
CA ARG A 67 -12.55 9.71 -24.17
C ARG A 67 -12.95 9.51 -25.62
N PRO A 68 -13.10 8.27 -26.10
CA PRO A 68 -13.75 8.07 -27.37
C PRO A 68 -15.16 8.64 -27.23
N VAL A 69 -15.46 9.57 -28.09
CA VAL A 69 -16.82 10.08 -28.25
C VAL A 69 -17.68 8.90 -28.62
N VAL A 70 -18.70 8.60 -27.82
CA VAL A 70 -19.81 7.77 -28.29
C VAL A 70 -20.48 8.58 -29.39
N TYR A 71 -20.31 8.15 -30.62
CA TYR A 71 -21.05 8.72 -31.76
C TYR A 71 -22.52 8.51 -31.48
N ASP A 72 -23.17 9.55 -31.04
CA ASP A 72 -24.62 9.67 -31.21
C ASP A 72 -24.84 9.96 -32.67
N SER A 73 -25.45 9.01 -33.38
CA SER A 73 -25.70 9.08 -34.82
C SER A 73 -26.59 10.26 -35.24
N LEU A 74 -27.18 10.98 -34.29
CA LEU A 74 -28.06 12.11 -34.48
C LEU A 74 -27.40 13.48 -34.27
N SER A 75 -26.26 13.59 -33.62
CA SER A 75 -25.54 14.84 -33.47
C SER A 75 -24.22 14.83 -34.24
N ARG A 76 -24.23 15.48 -35.40
CA ARG A 76 -23.03 15.83 -36.18
C ARG A 76 -22.15 16.90 -35.50
N SER A 77 -22.25 17.07 -34.19
CA SER A 77 -21.38 17.97 -33.45
C SER A 77 -20.03 17.31 -33.21
N ASN A 78 -18.97 17.96 -33.68
CA ASN A 78 -17.59 17.69 -33.34
C ASN A 78 -17.51 17.56 -31.79
N ALA A 79 -17.47 16.34 -31.29
CA ALA A 79 -17.40 16.10 -29.90
C ALA A 79 -16.07 16.66 -29.40
N LYS A 80 -16.14 17.69 -28.61
CA LYS A 80 -14.97 18.28 -27.94
C LYS A 80 -14.31 17.18 -27.11
N LEU A 81 -13.04 16.96 -27.37
CA LEU A 81 -12.15 16.23 -26.48
C LEU A 81 -12.35 16.78 -25.07
N ASN A 82 -12.92 15.98 -24.19
CA ASN A 82 -13.08 16.40 -22.82
C ASN A 82 -11.74 16.19 -22.12
N ASP A 83 -11.06 17.27 -21.78
CA ASP A 83 -9.73 17.28 -21.13
C ASP A 83 -9.74 16.65 -19.73
N ARG A 84 -10.89 16.18 -19.29
CA ARG A 84 -11.11 15.65 -17.95
C ARG A 84 -11.46 14.18 -18.04
N GLY A 85 -10.64 13.37 -17.42
CA GLY A 85 -10.98 11.99 -17.28
C GLY A 85 -9.80 11.15 -16.87
N THR A 86 -9.86 10.64 -15.66
CA THR A 86 -9.03 9.52 -15.27
C THR A 86 -9.91 8.30 -15.11
N ASN A 87 -9.40 7.17 -15.55
CA ASN A 87 -10.00 5.88 -15.29
C ASN A 87 -9.33 5.22 -14.07
N TYR A 88 -8.56 5.98 -13.30
CA TYR A 88 -7.83 5.50 -12.12
C TYR A 88 -8.05 6.44 -10.94
N ILE A 89 -8.12 5.87 -9.75
CA ILE A 89 -8.10 6.59 -8.50
C ILE A 89 -6.64 6.70 -8.04
N ASN A 90 -6.17 7.91 -7.76
CA ASN A 90 -4.80 8.13 -7.32
C ASN A 90 -4.77 8.65 -5.88
N PRO A 91 -4.53 7.79 -4.88
CA PRO A 91 -4.47 8.20 -3.47
C PRO A 91 -3.17 8.93 -3.11
N SER A 92 -2.16 8.91 -3.99
CA SER A 92 -0.88 9.57 -3.72
C SER A 92 -0.99 11.09 -3.64
N ASN A 93 -2.02 11.68 -4.28
CA ASN A 93 -2.31 13.11 -4.18
C ASN A 93 -3.82 13.37 -4.32
N PRO A 94 -4.51 13.82 -3.26
CA PRO A 94 -5.96 14.03 -3.30
C PRO A 94 -6.42 15.11 -4.30
N ALA A 95 -5.56 16.05 -4.70
CA ALA A 95 -5.90 17.01 -5.75
C ALA A 95 -6.24 16.33 -7.09
N SER A 96 -5.73 15.10 -7.32
CA SER A 96 -6.01 14.31 -8.53
C SER A 96 -7.47 13.86 -8.61
N PHE A 97 -8.20 13.79 -7.50
CA PHE A 97 -9.61 13.37 -7.49
C PHE A 97 -10.51 14.30 -8.31
N SER A 98 -10.16 15.58 -8.44
CA SER A 98 -10.83 16.51 -9.34
C SER A 98 -10.78 16.09 -10.82
N ASN A 99 -9.94 15.13 -11.17
CA ASN A 99 -9.81 14.57 -12.52
C ASN A 99 -10.70 13.34 -12.75
N ILE A 100 -11.32 12.78 -11.69
CA ILE A 100 -12.25 11.65 -11.80
C ILE A 100 -13.47 12.11 -12.58
N SER A 101 -13.81 11.38 -13.63
CA SER A 101 -14.87 11.74 -14.56
C SER A 101 -15.85 10.60 -14.86
N LEU A 102 -15.50 9.40 -14.45
CA LEU A 102 -16.36 8.22 -14.47
C LEU A 102 -16.45 7.69 -13.04
N THR A 103 -17.54 7.04 -12.71
CA THR A 103 -17.55 6.23 -11.49
C THR A 103 -16.56 5.10 -11.69
N THR A 104 -15.60 5.02 -10.80
CA THR A 104 -14.45 4.12 -10.89
C THR A 104 -14.40 3.27 -9.65
N PHE A 105 -14.47 1.96 -9.81
CA PHE A 105 -14.18 1.01 -8.74
C PHE A 105 -12.81 0.38 -9.01
N GLU A 106 -11.96 0.35 -8.00
CA GLU A 106 -10.67 -0.32 -8.05
C GLU A 106 -10.51 -1.30 -6.89
N ALA A 107 -9.96 -2.47 -7.21
CA ALA A 107 -9.53 -3.43 -6.22
C ALA A 107 -8.25 -4.11 -6.70
N GLY A 108 -7.39 -4.51 -5.76
CA GLY A 108 -6.14 -5.18 -6.07
C GLY A 108 -5.71 -6.15 -4.99
N LEU A 109 -5.01 -7.19 -5.40
CA LEU A 109 -4.32 -8.15 -4.56
C LEU A 109 -2.82 -7.98 -4.76
N HIS A 110 -2.08 -8.10 -3.69
CA HIS A 110 -0.63 -8.01 -3.67
C HIS A 110 -0.07 -9.32 -3.09
N ASN A 111 0.80 -9.99 -3.85
CA ASN A 111 1.58 -11.12 -3.39
C ASN A 111 3.03 -10.69 -3.27
N ARG A 112 3.59 -10.84 -2.08
CA ARG A 112 4.98 -10.50 -1.75
C ARG A 112 5.75 -11.80 -1.53
N ASN A 113 6.84 -11.97 -2.27
CA ASN A 113 7.79 -13.06 -2.10
C ASN A 113 9.13 -12.44 -1.74
N THR A 114 9.73 -12.87 -0.65
CA THR A 114 10.98 -12.30 -0.15
C THR A 114 11.93 -13.42 0.24
N GLN A 115 13.18 -13.31 -0.21
CA GLN A 115 14.32 -14.09 0.23
C GLN A 115 15.04 -13.28 1.30
N TYR A 116 15.15 -13.83 2.48
CA TYR A 116 15.86 -13.26 3.62
C TYR A 116 17.23 -13.90 3.72
N THR A 117 18.29 -13.09 3.81
CA THR A 117 19.66 -13.57 4.01
C THR A 117 20.26 -12.85 5.21
N SER A 118 20.78 -13.62 6.18
CA SER A 118 21.45 -13.11 7.37
C SER A 118 22.57 -14.05 7.78
N ASN A 119 23.80 -13.51 7.85
CA ASN A 119 25.00 -14.28 8.20
C ASN A 119 25.17 -15.56 7.37
N GLY A 120 24.83 -15.49 6.07
CA GLY A 120 24.92 -16.62 5.14
C GLY A 120 23.79 -17.66 5.28
N GLN A 121 22.82 -17.45 6.16
CA GLN A 121 21.62 -18.27 6.25
C GLN A 121 20.50 -17.66 5.42
N GLU A 122 19.75 -18.51 4.71
CA GLU A 122 18.67 -18.08 3.83
C GLU A 122 17.32 -18.63 4.27
N ARG A 123 16.29 -17.81 4.17
CA ARG A 123 14.89 -18.17 4.38
C ARG A 123 14.03 -17.49 3.33
N ALA A 124 13.02 -18.19 2.81
CA ALA A 124 12.03 -17.60 1.93
C ALA A 124 10.69 -17.42 2.66
N GLY A 125 10.00 -16.31 2.35
CA GLY A 125 8.65 -16.02 2.82
C GLY A 125 7.75 -15.60 1.66
N SER A 126 6.46 -15.91 1.77
CA SER A 126 5.45 -15.48 0.79
C SER A 126 4.17 -15.08 1.50
N THR A 127 3.68 -13.89 1.21
CA THR A 127 2.44 -13.37 1.79
C THR A 127 1.54 -12.80 0.70
N THR A 128 0.23 -12.98 0.86
CA THR A 128 -0.77 -12.41 -0.05
C THR A 128 -1.79 -11.63 0.74
N GLN A 129 -2.04 -10.40 0.31
CA GLN A 129 -2.98 -9.51 1.00
C GLN A 129 -3.79 -8.67 0.01
N LEU A 130 -4.89 -8.10 0.50
CA LEU A 130 -5.62 -7.06 -0.22
C LEU A 130 -4.73 -5.82 -0.32
N SER A 131 -4.43 -5.37 -1.54
CA SER A 131 -3.68 -4.13 -1.76
C SER A 131 -4.54 -2.91 -1.47
N HIS A 132 -5.76 -2.90 -2.01
CA HIS A 132 -6.73 -1.82 -1.83
C HIS A 132 -8.09 -2.21 -2.37
N MET A 133 -9.10 -1.50 -1.91
CA MET A 133 -10.43 -1.45 -2.52
C MET A 133 -10.94 -0.01 -2.42
N SER A 134 -11.39 0.56 -3.53
CA SER A 134 -11.80 1.96 -3.57
C SER A 134 -12.88 2.24 -4.60
N LEU A 135 -13.65 3.29 -4.34
CA LEU A 135 -14.68 3.81 -5.20
C LEU A 135 -14.47 5.32 -5.37
N GLY A 136 -14.34 5.76 -6.62
CA GLY A 136 -14.25 7.17 -6.98
C GLY A 136 -15.40 7.58 -7.88
N PHE A 137 -15.90 8.79 -7.71
CA PHE A 137 -16.98 9.30 -8.53
C PHE A 137 -16.92 10.82 -8.72
N PRO A 138 -17.34 11.33 -9.88
CA PRO A 138 -17.45 12.76 -10.10
C PRO A 138 -18.68 13.29 -9.37
N LEU A 139 -18.51 14.34 -8.57
CA LEU A 139 -19.59 15.12 -7.96
C LEU A 139 -20.04 16.25 -8.90
N GLY A 140 -19.24 16.60 -9.87
CA GLY A 140 -19.48 17.62 -10.87
C GLY A 140 -18.33 17.71 -11.86
N GLU A 141 -18.37 18.68 -12.76
CA GLU A 141 -17.33 18.84 -13.78
C GLU A 141 -15.93 19.15 -13.23
N LYS A 142 -15.88 19.79 -12.05
CA LYS A 142 -14.64 20.27 -11.41
C LYS A 142 -14.37 19.61 -10.07
N TRP A 143 -15.23 18.69 -9.66
CA TRP A 143 -15.23 18.14 -8.32
C TRP A 143 -15.38 16.64 -8.36
N GLY A 144 -14.44 15.94 -7.74
CA GLY A 144 -14.47 14.49 -7.60
C GLY A 144 -14.19 14.05 -6.18
N MET A 145 -14.61 12.86 -5.86
CA MET A 145 -14.52 12.24 -4.55
C MET A 145 -14.07 10.80 -4.67
N ALA A 146 -13.34 10.32 -3.67
CA ALA A 146 -12.98 8.91 -3.55
C ALA A 146 -13.09 8.44 -2.10
N ILE A 147 -13.48 7.18 -1.93
CA ILE A 147 -13.49 6.46 -0.66
C ILE A 147 -12.83 5.11 -0.87
N GLY A 148 -12.15 4.60 0.14
CA GLY A 148 -11.52 3.29 0.03
C GLY A 148 -10.87 2.80 1.31
N ILE A 149 -10.39 1.57 1.23
CA ILE A 149 -9.65 0.90 2.29
C ILE A 149 -8.36 0.32 1.71
N LEU A 150 -7.27 0.45 2.46
CA LEU A 150 -5.96 -0.12 2.11
C LEU A 150 -5.13 -0.35 3.37
N PRO A 151 -4.17 -1.27 3.36
CA PRO A 151 -3.20 -1.40 4.43
C PRO A 151 -2.39 -0.11 4.57
N PHE A 152 -2.14 0.31 5.81
CA PHE A 152 -1.23 1.40 6.14
C PHE A 152 0.14 0.85 6.54
N SER A 153 0.14 -0.21 7.38
CA SER A 153 1.35 -0.93 7.77
C SER A 153 1.05 -2.40 8.04
N SER A 154 2.11 -3.21 8.01
CA SER A 154 2.04 -4.64 8.25
C SER A 154 3.10 -5.06 9.25
N VAL A 155 2.72 -5.89 10.22
CA VAL A 155 3.63 -6.51 11.20
C VAL A 155 3.57 -8.03 11.03
N GLY A 156 4.74 -8.66 10.91
CA GLY A 156 4.85 -10.10 10.83
C GLY A 156 6.31 -10.51 10.92
N TYR A 157 6.71 -11.06 12.04
CA TYR A 157 8.03 -11.62 12.25
C TYR A 157 7.93 -12.80 13.20
N ASP A 158 8.89 -13.71 13.09
CA ASP A 158 9.01 -14.88 13.96
C ASP A 158 10.45 -15.38 13.86
N TYR A 159 11.20 -15.16 14.92
CA TYR A 159 12.57 -15.60 15.01
C TYR A 159 12.93 -16.02 16.43
N THR A 160 13.89 -16.91 16.52
CA THR A 160 14.39 -17.45 17.78
C THR A 160 15.90 -17.34 17.83
N PHE A 161 16.44 -17.13 19.02
CA PHE A 161 17.88 -17.26 19.27
C PHE A 161 18.15 -17.96 20.61
N ASN A 162 19.27 -18.67 20.65
CA ASN A 162 19.73 -19.31 21.85
C ASN A 162 20.74 -18.42 22.55
N SER A 163 20.63 -18.33 23.85
CA SER A 163 21.55 -17.61 24.71
C SER A 163 21.74 -18.39 26.02
N SER A 164 22.52 -17.88 26.94
CA SER A 164 22.65 -18.45 28.30
C SER A 164 22.55 -17.35 29.34
N VAL A 165 21.78 -17.61 30.37
CA VAL A 165 21.65 -16.74 31.56
C VAL A 165 22.08 -17.53 32.76
N ASN A 166 23.09 -17.04 33.52
CA ASN A 166 23.68 -17.74 34.67
C ASN A 166 24.06 -19.20 34.39
N SER A 167 24.67 -19.44 33.21
CA SER A 167 25.08 -20.78 32.75
C SER A 167 23.92 -21.74 32.43
N VAL A 168 22.69 -21.29 32.43
CA VAL A 168 21.53 -22.04 31.95
C VAL A 168 21.20 -21.63 30.54
N ASN A 169 21.09 -22.60 29.65
CA ASN A 169 20.69 -22.32 28.24
C ASN A 169 19.26 -21.79 28.18
N THR A 170 19.07 -20.78 27.38
CA THR A 170 17.75 -20.18 27.15
C THR A 170 17.44 -20.12 25.65
N ASN A 171 16.20 -20.40 25.33
CA ASN A 171 15.65 -20.15 23.98
C ASN A 171 14.73 -18.92 24.08
N SER A 172 15.08 -17.85 23.35
CA SER A 172 14.29 -16.65 23.28
C SER A 172 13.56 -16.60 21.93
N SER A 173 12.23 -16.48 21.95
CA SER A 173 11.41 -16.34 20.75
C SER A 173 10.72 -14.98 20.73
N PHE A 174 10.68 -14.39 19.54
CA PHE A 174 10.07 -13.10 19.24
C PHE A 174 9.10 -13.30 18.08
N GLU A 175 7.84 -13.03 18.35
CA GLU A 175 6.78 -13.16 17.39
C GLU A 175 5.95 -11.88 17.35
N GLY A 176 5.71 -11.34 16.15
CA GLY A 176 4.83 -10.22 15.95
C GLY A 176 3.82 -10.51 14.83
N SER A 177 2.62 -9.96 14.96
CA SER A 177 1.58 -10.10 13.95
C SER A 177 0.62 -8.92 13.96
N GLY A 178 -0.12 -8.76 12.87
CA GLY A 178 -1.13 -7.72 12.73
C GLY A 178 -0.70 -6.58 11.84
N GLY A 179 -1.10 -5.35 12.18
CA GLY A 179 -0.82 -4.15 11.43
C GLY A 179 -1.95 -3.13 11.49
N VAL A 180 -1.79 -2.05 10.77
CA VAL A 180 -2.73 -0.94 10.72
C VAL A 180 -3.34 -0.85 9.33
N ASN A 181 -4.65 -0.70 9.27
CA ASN A 181 -5.41 -0.44 8.05
C ASN A 181 -5.84 1.02 8.03
N ARG A 182 -6.11 1.52 6.83
CA ARG A 182 -6.58 2.88 6.59
C ARG A 182 -7.85 2.85 5.75
N VAL A 183 -8.94 3.39 6.31
CA VAL A 183 -10.11 3.81 5.52
C VAL A 183 -9.96 5.28 5.21
N PHE A 184 -10.12 5.67 3.97
CA PHE A 184 -10.04 7.08 3.58
C PHE A 184 -11.30 7.55 2.88
N ILE A 185 -11.61 8.82 3.07
CA ILE A 185 -12.56 9.59 2.28
C ILE A 185 -11.88 10.88 1.85
N GLY A 186 -11.86 11.13 0.56
CA GLY A 186 -11.14 12.29 0.02
C GLY A 186 -11.89 12.98 -1.09
N THR A 187 -11.58 14.25 -1.27
CA THR A 187 -12.17 15.07 -2.31
C THR A 187 -11.12 15.96 -2.96
N GLY A 188 -11.32 16.24 -4.26
CA GLY A 188 -10.48 17.14 -5.02
C GLY A 188 -11.31 18.10 -5.86
N VAL A 189 -10.91 19.35 -5.90
CA VAL A 189 -11.60 20.42 -6.61
C VAL A 189 -10.65 21.13 -7.55
N LEU A 190 -11.08 21.31 -8.79
CA LEU A 190 -10.40 22.12 -9.79
C LEU A 190 -10.76 23.59 -9.60
N LEU A 191 -9.85 24.37 -9.02
CA LEU A 191 -10.06 25.81 -8.73
C LEU A 191 -10.14 26.62 -10.00
N ASN A 192 -9.22 26.39 -10.91
CA ASN A 192 -9.17 27.05 -12.21
C ASN A 192 -8.61 26.10 -13.29
N LYS A 193 -8.31 26.59 -14.48
CA LYS A 193 -7.83 25.78 -15.61
C LYS A 193 -6.51 25.03 -15.33
N ASN A 194 -5.74 25.47 -14.33
CA ASN A 194 -4.38 24.99 -14.08
C ASN A 194 -4.14 24.50 -12.65
N PHE A 195 -5.02 24.78 -11.69
CA PHE A 195 -4.83 24.44 -10.29
C PHE A 195 -5.93 23.55 -9.74
N SER A 196 -5.53 22.54 -9.02
CA SER A 196 -6.41 21.65 -8.27
C SER A 196 -5.94 21.50 -6.84
N LEU A 197 -6.87 21.52 -5.91
CA LEU A 197 -6.66 21.23 -4.49
C LEU A 197 -7.43 19.97 -4.09
N GLY A 198 -6.95 19.30 -3.07
CA GLY A 198 -7.63 18.15 -2.51
C GLY A 198 -7.27 17.91 -1.05
N VAL A 199 -8.16 17.24 -0.37
CA VAL A 199 -8.00 16.79 1.01
C VAL A 199 -8.54 15.38 1.14
N THR A 200 -7.85 14.57 1.96
CA THR A 200 -8.28 13.24 2.37
C THR A 200 -8.26 13.14 3.87
N SER A 201 -9.35 12.67 4.46
CA SER A 201 -9.43 12.22 5.86
C SER A 201 -9.21 10.72 5.89
N ASN A 202 -8.30 10.26 6.75
CA ASN A 202 -7.94 8.87 6.90
C ASN A 202 -8.26 8.43 8.33
N PHE A 203 -9.01 7.36 8.48
CA PHE A 203 -9.20 6.68 9.75
C PHE A 203 -8.27 5.47 9.79
N LEU A 204 -7.32 5.49 10.73
CA LEU A 204 -6.35 4.43 10.97
C LEU A 204 -6.89 3.51 12.05
N PHE A 205 -6.91 2.21 11.81
CA PHE A 205 -7.40 1.21 12.75
C PHE A 205 -6.69 -0.12 12.58
N GLY A 206 -6.56 -0.87 13.66
CA GLY A 206 -5.95 -2.19 13.64
C GLY A 206 -5.34 -2.56 14.97
N ASN A 207 -4.68 -3.70 15.02
CA ASN A 207 -3.94 -4.15 16.19
C ASN A 207 -2.58 -4.71 15.80
N ILE A 208 -1.61 -4.51 16.69
CA ILE A 208 -0.27 -5.07 16.62
C ILE A 208 -0.09 -5.91 17.86
N LYS A 209 0.24 -7.19 17.67
CA LYS A 209 0.48 -8.14 18.74
C LYS A 209 1.94 -8.55 18.74
N GLU A 210 2.56 -8.47 19.89
CA GLU A 210 3.94 -8.89 20.11
C GLU A 210 4.00 -9.90 21.26
N ASN A 211 4.63 -11.03 21.00
CA ASN A 211 4.89 -12.06 21.98
C ASN A 211 6.40 -12.26 22.10
N ARG A 212 6.93 -12.09 23.28
CA ARG A 212 8.33 -12.34 23.60
C ARG A 212 8.40 -13.42 24.66
N ARG A 213 9.07 -14.52 24.36
CA ARG A 213 9.20 -15.65 25.27
C ARG A 213 10.66 -15.90 25.59
N ILE A 214 10.92 -16.25 26.84
CA ILE A 214 12.19 -16.80 27.27
C ILE A 214 11.89 -18.15 27.91
N VAL A 215 12.41 -19.22 27.31
CA VAL A 215 12.27 -20.59 27.79
C VAL A 215 13.63 -21.04 28.29
N PHE A 216 13.69 -21.48 29.57
CA PHE A 216 14.89 -22.04 30.16
C PHE A 216 14.97 -23.53 29.86
N ASP A 217 16.14 -24.01 29.47
CA ASP A 217 16.42 -25.45 29.32
C ASP A 217 16.58 -26.05 30.73
N ASN A 218 15.44 -26.32 31.37
CA ASN A 218 15.34 -26.71 32.74
C ASN A 218 15.43 -28.23 32.86
N THR A 219 16.62 -28.73 33.09
CA THR A 219 16.79 -30.06 33.74
C THR A 219 16.54 -29.99 35.24
N ASN A 220 16.60 -28.80 35.87
CA ASN A 220 16.31 -28.51 37.26
C ASN A 220 15.34 -27.34 37.37
N THR A 221 14.24 -27.49 38.07
CA THR A 221 13.07 -26.61 38.20
C THR A 221 13.31 -25.26 38.90
N GLU A 222 14.48 -24.64 38.75
CA GLU A 222 14.84 -23.42 39.48
C GLU A 222 14.37 -22.12 38.78
N PHE A 223 14.05 -22.17 37.50
CA PHE A 223 13.66 -20.98 36.73
C PHE A 223 12.28 -21.14 36.08
N PHE A 224 11.50 -20.12 36.17
CA PHE A 224 10.24 -20.03 35.43
C PHE A 224 10.48 -19.46 34.02
N ASN A 225 9.79 -20.02 33.05
CA ASN A 225 9.69 -19.39 31.71
C ASN A 225 8.96 -18.06 31.82
N THR A 226 9.28 -17.14 30.93
CA THR A 226 8.68 -15.81 30.92
C THR A 226 8.00 -15.55 29.59
N LEU A 227 6.79 -14.99 29.64
CA LEU A 227 6.01 -14.56 28.48
C LEU A 227 5.61 -13.09 28.66
N ASP A 228 6.08 -12.24 27.74
CA ASP A 228 5.70 -10.84 27.60
C ASP A 228 4.79 -10.69 26.39
N ASN A 229 3.49 -10.48 26.64
CA ASN A 229 2.51 -10.21 25.61
C ASN A 229 2.21 -8.71 25.59
N SER A 230 2.33 -8.07 24.43
CA SER A 230 1.86 -6.69 24.20
C SER A 230 0.87 -6.69 23.05
N GLU A 231 -0.26 -6.01 23.23
CA GLU A 231 -1.23 -5.74 22.19
C GLU A 231 -1.46 -4.23 22.10
N ILE A 232 -1.12 -3.65 20.95
CA ILE A 232 -1.30 -2.22 20.65
C ILE A 232 -2.51 -2.09 19.73
N ILE A 233 -3.56 -1.43 20.21
CA ILE A 233 -4.81 -1.19 19.51
C ILE A 233 -4.78 0.23 18.96
N VAL A 234 -4.81 0.37 17.64
CA VAL A 234 -4.77 1.64 16.93
C VAL A 234 -6.18 2.13 16.59
N SER A 235 -6.45 3.39 16.89
CA SER A 235 -7.67 4.09 16.47
C SER A 235 -7.38 5.58 16.40
N ASP A 236 -7.14 6.12 15.19
CA ASP A 236 -6.74 7.51 15.01
C ASP A 236 -7.22 8.11 13.69
N LEU A 237 -7.24 9.43 13.60
CA LEU A 237 -7.67 10.19 12.45
C LEU A 237 -6.52 11.05 11.91
N SER A 238 -6.24 10.96 10.62
CA SER A 238 -5.22 11.76 9.96
C SER A 238 -5.74 12.43 8.69
N PHE A 239 -5.00 13.43 8.20
CA PHE A 239 -5.37 14.18 7.01
C PHE A 239 -4.20 14.27 6.05
N ASP A 240 -4.50 14.14 4.75
CA ASP A 240 -3.57 14.42 3.67
C ASP A 240 -4.08 15.61 2.86
N PHE A 241 -3.19 16.52 2.51
CA PHE A 241 -3.47 17.67 1.66
C PHE A 241 -2.70 17.53 0.36
N GLY A 242 -3.34 17.92 -0.74
CA GLY A 242 -2.75 17.85 -2.06
C GLY A 242 -2.98 19.10 -2.88
N LEU A 243 -1.99 19.43 -3.70
CA LEU A 243 -2.07 20.48 -4.70
C LEU A 243 -1.48 19.95 -5.99
N GLN A 244 -2.11 20.25 -7.12
CA GLN A 244 -1.55 20.02 -8.45
C GLN A 244 -1.66 21.28 -9.30
N TYR A 245 -0.54 21.68 -9.89
CA TYR A 245 -0.47 22.68 -10.95
C TYR A 245 -0.16 21.99 -12.27
N PHE A 246 -0.91 22.30 -13.32
CA PHE A 246 -0.69 21.71 -14.62
C PHE A 246 -0.90 22.76 -15.71
N LYS A 247 0.01 22.76 -16.68
CA LYS A 247 0.00 23.72 -17.78
C LYS A 247 0.36 23.05 -19.10
N ASP A 248 -0.42 23.33 -20.11
CA ASP A 248 -0.09 22.93 -21.47
C ASP A 248 1.07 23.81 -21.98
N VAL A 249 2.16 23.15 -22.35
CA VAL A 249 3.33 23.80 -22.98
C VAL A 249 3.01 24.08 -24.45
N ASN A 250 2.32 23.12 -25.06
CA ASN A 250 1.80 23.22 -26.42
C ASN A 250 0.59 22.28 -26.56
N ASN A 251 0.00 22.22 -27.76
CA ASN A 251 -1.17 21.39 -28.03
C ASN A 251 -0.96 19.88 -27.74
N LYS A 252 0.29 19.42 -27.73
CA LYS A 252 0.67 18.00 -27.61
C LYS A 252 1.33 17.65 -26.28
N SER A 253 1.79 18.63 -25.51
CA SER A 253 2.58 18.40 -24.31
C SER A 253 2.11 19.21 -23.12
N ARG A 254 2.22 18.66 -21.93
CA ARG A 254 1.82 19.27 -20.67
C ARG A 254 2.86 18.99 -19.59
N ILE A 255 3.03 19.93 -18.67
CA ILE A 255 3.82 19.78 -17.45
C ILE A 255 2.85 19.77 -16.28
N ILE A 256 3.13 18.91 -15.29
CA ILE A 256 2.36 18.80 -14.06
C ILE A 256 3.33 18.88 -12.89
N LEU A 257 3.01 19.69 -11.90
CA LEU A 257 3.66 19.76 -10.60
C LEU A 257 2.67 19.32 -9.54
N GLY A 258 3.12 18.50 -8.60
CA GLY A 258 2.32 18.03 -7.48
C GLY A 258 3.02 18.35 -6.16
N LEU A 259 2.21 18.72 -5.17
CA LEU A 259 2.62 18.82 -3.77
C LEU A 259 1.67 17.97 -2.94
N LYS A 260 2.21 17.19 -2.01
CA LYS A 260 1.47 16.45 -0.99
C LYS A 260 2.04 16.80 0.38
N VAL A 261 1.16 17.01 1.35
CA VAL A 261 1.52 17.21 2.75
C VAL A 261 0.64 16.34 3.62
N SER A 262 1.26 15.52 4.45
CA SER A 262 0.62 14.71 5.48
C SER A 262 1.15 15.20 6.85
N PRO A 263 0.50 16.18 7.50
CA PRO A 263 1.00 16.82 8.71
C PRO A 263 0.76 15.97 9.97
N PHE A 264 0.72 14.67 9.83
CA PHE A 264 0.38 13.74 10.87
C PHE A 264 1.59 13.42 11.75
N GLU A 265 1.44 13.58 13.06
CA GLU A 265 2.50 13.41 14.05
C GLU A 265 2.06 12.46 15.14
N GLY A 266 2.60 11.22 15.13
CA GLY A 266 2.22 10.14 16.05
C GLY A 266 0.87 9.50 15.71
N ILE A 267 0.73 8.22 15.96
CA ILE A 267 -0.52 7.48 15.87
C ILE A 267 -1.00 7.19 17.28
N ASN A 268 -2.15 7.71 17.68
CA ASN A 268 -2.76 7.42 18.97
C ASN A 268 -3.15 5.93 19.03
N ALA A 269 -2.79 5.29 20.12
CA ALA A 269 -3.06 3.89 20.35
C ALA A 269 -3.29 3.61 21.83
N THR A 270 -3.79 2.42 22.12
CA THR A 270 -3.95 1.90 23.48
C THR A 270 -3.15 0.61 23.58
N GLU A 271 -2.35 0.45 24.63
CA GLU A 271 -1.52 -0.72 24.87
C GLU A 271 -2.06 -1.53 26.06
N ASN A 272 -2.17 -2.85 25.84
CA ASN A 272 -2.39 -3.86 26.86
C ASN A 272 -1.14 -4.72 26.93
N ARG A 273 -0.50 -4.82 28.10
CA ARG A 273 0.73 -5.60 28.27
C ARG A 273 0.69 -6.46 29.51
N TYR A 274 1.11 -7.73 29.35
CA TYR A 274 1.16 -8.73 30.40
C TYR A 274 2.52 -9.41 30.38
N LEU A 275 3.26 -9.28 31.50
CA LEU A 275 4.50 -10.02 31.75
C LEU A 275 4.20 -11.11 32.76
N ARG A 276 4.26 -12.37 32.37
CA ARG A 276 3.86 -13.52 33.18
C ARG A 276 4.94 -14.58 33.22
N ASN A 277 5.09 -15.18 34.39
CA ASN A 277 5.89 -16.36 34.54
C ASN A 277 5.03 -17.63 34.40
N TYR A 278 5.56 -18.64 33.75
CA TYR A 278 4.84 -19.88 33.49
C TYR A 278 5.76 -21.10 33.53
N THR A 279 5.14 -22.29 33.66
CA THR A 279 5.75 -23.61 33.48
C THR A 279 5.02 -24.34 32.36
N GLY A 280 5.62 -25.41 31.84
CA GLY A 280 5.05 -26.18 30.74
C GLY A 280 5.62 -25.83 29.38
N ALA A 281 5.15 -26.52 28.34
CA ALA A 281 5.57 -26.33 26.98
C ALA A 281 4.85 -25.15 26.34
N VAL A 282 5.41 -24.61 25.23
CA VAL A 282 4.77 -23.60 24.42
C VAL A 282 3.42 -24.11 23.91
N GLY A 283 2.34 -23.35 24.13
CA GLY A 283 0.97 -23.74 23.82
C GLY A 283 0.24 -24.50 24.92
N LEU A 284 0.94 -24.86 26.01
CA LEU A 284 0.42 -25.54 27.22
C LEU A 284 0.96 -24.84 28.48
N GLU A 285 0.94 -23.52 28.47
CA GLU A 285 1.49 -22.69 29.54
C GLU A 285 0.61 -22.77 30.78
N ASP A 286 1.23 -23.16 31.92
CA ASP A 286 0.63 -23.07 33.27
C ASP A 286 1.19 -21.81 33.93
N PHE A 287 0.42 -20.71 33.91
CA PHE A 287 0.82 -19.42 34.45
C PHE A 287 0.92 -19.49 36.01
N ARG A 288 2.05 -19.06 36.54
CA ARG A 288 2.37 -19.09 37.98
C ARG A 288 2.19 -17.74 38.62
N ASP A 289 2.66 -16.68 37.95
CA ASP A 289 2.61 -15.31 38.48
C ASP A 289 2.51 -14.30 37.35
N THR A 290 1.83 -13.20 37.65
CA THR A 290 1.79 -12.02 36.78
C THR A 290 2.71 -10.95 37.36
N VAL A 291 3.92 -10.84 36.78
CA VAL A 291 4.95 -9.91 37.22
C VAL A 291 4.58 -8.46 36.94
N PHE A 292 3.93 -8.23 35.78
CA PHE A 292 3.49 -6.91 35.36
C PHE A 292 2.23 -7.03 34.52
N GLN A 293 1.29 -6.13 34.77
CA GLN A 293 0.07 -5.98 34.00
C GLN A 293 -0.25 -4.50 33.82
N SER A 294 -0.52 -4.10 32.58
CA SER A 294 -1.10 -2.80 32.28
C SER A 294 -2.18 -2.96 31.21
N GLU A 295 -3.30 -2.30 31.42
CA GLU A 295 -4.45 -2.33 30.50
C GLU A 295 -4.88 -0.92 30.16
N ASP A 296 -5.32 -0.74 28.92
CA ASP A 296 -5.85 0.53 28.39
C ASP A 296 -4.91 1.72 28.57
N VAL A 297 -3.60 1.48 28.53
CA VAL A 297 -2.62 2.58 28.64
C VAL A 297 -2.52 3.30 27.30
N ARG A 298 -2.80 4.58 27.33
CA ARG A 298 -2.63 5.45 26.15
C ARG A 298 -1.17 5.53 25.76
N THR A 299 -0.90 5.22 24.51
CA THR A 299 0.43 5.29 23.91
C THR A 299 0.37 5.97 22.57
N SER A 300 1.50 6.28 21.97
CA SER A 300 1.59 6.82 20.62
C SER A 300 2.71 6.14 19.85
N ILE A 301 2.38 5.64 18.68
CA ILE A 301 3.38 5.11 17.75
C ILE A 301 4.01 6.29 17.01
N PRO A 302 5.32 6.49 17.09
CA PRO A 302 5.97 7.65 16.47
C PRO A 302 5.88 7.58 14.94
N ILE A 303 5.23 8.57 14.35
CA ILE A 303 5.23 8.88 12.92
C ILE A 303 5.40 10.38 12.79
N ARG A 304 6.09 10.84 11.78
CA ARG A 304 6.36 12.26 11.55
C ARG A 304 5.74 12.76 10.25
N PRO A 305 5.52 14.07 10.14
CA PRO A 305 4.99 14.67 8.92
C PRO A 305 5.76 14.27 7.67
N THR A 306 5.02 14.06 6.59
CA THR A 306 5.56 13.68 5.29
C THR A 306 5.26 14.77 4.26
N TYR A 307 6.28 15.16 3.50
CA TYR A 307 6.22 16.15 2.43
C TYR A 307 6.60 15.48 1.12
N GLY A 308 5.78 15.64 0.10
CA GLY A 308 6.00 15.04 -1.21
C GLY A 308 5.94 16.08 -2.32
N LEU A 309 6.92 16.06 -3.21
CA LEU A 309 6.98 16.85 -4.44
C LEU A 309 6.95 15.93 -5.63
N GLY A 310 6.18 16.24 -6.63
CA GLY A 310 6.08 15.50 -7.88
C GLY A 310 6.22 16.39 -9.08
N PHE A 311 6.93 15.90 -10.08
CA PHE A 311 7.03 16.49 -11.40
C PHE A 311 6.61 15.47 -12.45
N ALA A 312 5.83 15.88 -13.44
CA ALA A 312 5.53 15.05 -14.58
C ALA A 312 5.58 15.84 -15.90
N PHE A 313 6.13 15.18 -16.90
CA PHE A 313 6.05 15.62 -18.29
C PHE A 313 5.21 14.64 -19.08
N GLU A 314 4.14 15.12 -19.69
CA GLU A 314 3.21 14.33 -20.46
C GLU A 314 3.23 14.74 -21.93
N LYS A 315 3.41 13.76 -22.80
CA LYS A 315 3.03 13.86 -24.21
C LYS A 315 1.63 13.28 -24.34
N LYS A 316 0.65 14.15 -24.44
CA LYS A 316 -0.78 13.81 -24.46
C LYS A 316 -1.06 12.65 -25.41
N LEU A 317 -1.87 11.68 -24.97
CA LEU A 317 -2.27 10.49 -25.72
C LEU A 317 -1.11 9.54 -26.10
N ASN A 318 0.07 9.72 -25.55
CA ASN A 318 1.22 8.88 -25.88
C ASN A 318 1.90 8.32 -24.64
N TYR A 319 2.55 9.19 -23.84
CA TYR A 319 3.26 8.77 -22.63
C TYR A 319 3.37 9.89 -21.60
N ILE A 320 3.66 9.50 -20.38
CA ILE A 320 3.96 10.42 -19.28
C ILE A 320 5.16 9.88 -18.50
N VAL A 321 6.03 10.78 -18.04
CA VAL A 321 7.20 10.50 -17.22
C VAL A 321 7.04 11.24 -15.91
N PHE A 322 7.41 10.62 -14.80
CA PHE A 322 7.29 11.15 -13.44
C PHE A 322 8.61 11.16 -12.71
N LEU A 323 8.77 12.13 -11.86
CA LEU A 323 9.77 12.17 -10.82
C LEU A 323 9.07 12.63 -9.53
N ASP A 324 9.03 11.76 -8.52
CA ASP A 324 8.53 12.10 -7.20
C ASP A 324 9.66 12.05 -6.17
N TYR A 325 9.66 13.00 -5.28
CA TYR A 325 10.51 13.05 -4.10
C TYR A 325 9.65 13.18 -2.86
N THR A 326 9.87 12.31 -1.88
CA THR A 326 9.17 12.34 -0.61
C THR A 326 10.19 12.46 0.52
N TYR A 327 9.91 13.35 1.45
CA TYR A 327 10.72 13.63 2.62
C TYR A 327 9.88 13.44 3.88
N GLN A 328 10.40 12.63 4.81
CA GLN A 328 9.79 12.43 6.12
C GLN A 328 10.84 12.67 7.18
N LEU A 329 10.63 13.73 7.97
CA LEU A 329 11.52 14.09 9.05
C LEU A 329 11.33 13.11 10.20
N MET A 330 12.42 12.55 10.71
CA MET A 330 12.40 11.76 11.95
C MET A 330 13.36 12.38 12.94
N ASP A 331 12.90 12.58 14.16
CA ASP A 331 13.76 13.07 15.24
C ASP A 331 14.65 11.91 15.72
N GLN A 332 15.96 12.11 15.67
CA GLN A 332 16.94 11.13 16.14
C GLN A 332 16.79 10.78 17.64
N ALA A 333 16.09 11.64 18.40
CA ALA A 333 15.84 11.43 19.83
C ALA A 333 14.78 10.35 20.10
N THR A 334 13.99 9.92 19.10
CA THR A 334 12.94 8.93 19.28
C THR A 334 13.53 7.53 19.24
N ARG A 335 14.06 7.04 20.37
CA ARG A 335 14.52 5.67 20.52
C ARG A 335 13.35 4.75 20.78
N VAL A 336 13.00 3.90 19.83
CA VAL A 336 12.10 2.78 20.04
C VAL A 336 12.97 1.54 20.18
N SER A 337 12.97 0.92 21.34
CA SER A 337 13.73 -0.33 21.63
C SER A 337 15.22 -0.31 21.25
N GLY A 338 15.94 0.80 21.48
CA GLY A 338 17.39 0.91 21.20
C GLY A 338 17.75 1.23 19.74
N ILE A 339 16.77 1.40 18.86
CA ILE A 339 16.95 1.70 17.45
C ILE A 339 16.68 3.18 17.21
N LEU A 340 17.49 3.79 16.35
CA LEU A 340 17.30 5.16 15.91
C LEU A 340 16.37 5.17 14.70
N LEU A 341 15.34 5.99 14.73
CA LEU A 341 14.57 6.31 13.55
C LEU A 341 15.33 7.38 12.77
N SER A 342 15.55 7.14 11.48
CA SER A 342 16.31 8.02 10.59
C SER A 342 15.37 8.83 9.70
N THR A 343 15.82 10.00 9.27
CA THR A 343 15.08 10.79 8.27
C THR A 343 14.99 10.02 6.97
N ASN A 344 13.78 9.89 6.45
CA ASN A 344 13.52 9.12 5.24
C ASN A 344 13.46 10.02 3.99
N HIS A 345 14.21 9.62 2.97
CA HIS A 345 14.18 10.18 1.63
C HIS A 345 13.73 9.11 0.64
N SER A 346 12.70 9.39 -0.13
CA SER A 346 12.23 8.49 -1.17
C SER A 346 12.25 9.19 -2.53
N VAL A 347 12.82 8.54 -3.52
CA VAL A 347 12.85 9.00 -4.92
C VAL A 347 12.22 7.94 -5.79
N ASN A 348 11.19 8.31 -6.54
CA ASN A 348 10.51 7.43 -7.46
C ASN A 348 10.52 8.01 -8.88
N LEU A 349 11.00 7.22 -9.83
CA LEU A 349 10.91 7.52 -11.26
C LEU A 349 9.86 6.61 -11.87
N GLY A 350 8.95 7.18 -12.66
CA GLY A 350 7.89 6.43 -13.31
C GLY A 350 7.74 6.80 -14.78
N PHE A 351 7.36 5.84 -15.57
CA PHE A 351 7.00 6.01 -16.97
C PHE A 351 5.73 5.22 -17.26
N GLU A 352 4.78 5.84 -17.97
CA GLU A 352 3.59 5.18 -18.47
C GLU A 352 3.41 5.49 -19.95
N LYS A 353 3.28 4.45 -20.76
CA LYS A 353 2.83 4.52 -22.14
C LYS A 353 1.35 4.19 -22.19
N TYR A 354 0.54 5.10 -22.70
CA TYR A 354 -0.91 4.92 -22.75
C TYR A 354 -1.33 3.86 -23.78
N SER A 355 -2.39 3.16 -23.46
CA SER A 355 -3.04 2.25 -24.41
C SER A 355 -3.63 3.04 -25.57
N LYS A 356 -3.46 2.57 -26.78
CA LYS A 356 -4.10 3.17 -27.97
C LYS A 356 -5.46 2.51 -28.20
N THR A 357 -6.52 3.27 -28.06
CA THR A 357 -7.90 2.78 -28.22
C THR A 357 -8.33 2.61 -29.69
N SER A 358 -7.42 2.78 -30.64
CA SER A 358 -7.70 2.60 -32.08
C SER A 358 -8.21 1.19 -32.36
N SER A 359 -9.38 1.08 -33.05
CA SER A 359 -9.99 -0.17 -33.44
C SER A 359 -9.13 -0.99 -34.42
N PHE A 360 -8.22 -0.31 -35.13
CA PHE A 360 -7.32 -0.89 -36.12
C PHE A 360 -5.89 -0.88 -35.57
N GLY A 361 -5.37 -2.03 -35.17
CA GLY A 361 -3.99 -2.15 -34.68
C GLY A 361 -3.72 -3.47 -33.98
N SER A 362 -2.45 -3.80 -33.84
CA SER A 362 -1.98 -4.97 -33.08
C SER A 362 -2.50 -4.92 -31.64
N PHE A 363 -2.80 -6.08 -31.06
CA PHE A 363 -3.20 -6.24 -29.66
C PHE A 363 -2.22 -5.54 -28.70
N LEU A 364 -0.92 -5.65 -28.97
CA LEU A 364 0.13 -5.02 -28.17
C LEU A 364 0.02 -3.49 -28.09
N ASN A 365 -0.50 -2.82 -29.12
CA ASN A 365 -0.71 -1.38 -29.11
C ASN A 365 -1.90 -0.92 -28.24
N LYS A 366 -2.77 -1.88 -27.87
CA LYS A 366 -3.93 -1.63 -27.01
C LYS A 366 -3.58 -1.75 -25.53
N LEU A 367 -2.40 -2.27 -25.21
CA LEU A 367 -1.94 -2.40 -23.83
C LEU A 367 -1.32 -1.10 -23.35
N GLY A 368 -1.54 -0.79 -22.06
CA GLY A 368 -0.83 0.24 -21.33
C GLY A 368 0.41 -0.37 -20.68
N TYR A 369 1.56 0.24 -20.86
CA TYR A 369 2.83 -0.23 -20.30
C TYR A 369 3.33 0.78 -19.28
N ARG A 370 3.83 0.27 -18.16
CA ARG A 370 4.41 1.06 -17.07
C ARG A 370 5.76 0.49 -16.69
N THR A 371 6.66 1.36 -16.27
CA THR A 371 7.90 0.96 -15.63
C THR A 371 8.32 2.05 -14.64
N GLY A 372 9.07 1.67 -13.62
CA GLY A 372 9.55 2.62 -12.62
C GLY A 372 10.76 2.13 -11.87
N LEU A 373 11.47 3.07 -11.28
CA LEU A 373 12.55 2.86 -10.34
C LEU A 373 12.15 3.46 -9.01
N LEU A 374 12.55 2.83 -7.95
CA LEU A 374 12.32 3.30 -6.60
C LEU A 374 13.62 3.23 -5.80
N TYR A 375 13.84 4.26 -5.02
CA TYR A 375 14.86 4.32 -3.98
C TYR A 375 14.24 4.87 -2.70
N ASN A 376 14.55 4.26 -1.57
CA ASN A 376 14.05 4.67 -0.28
C ASN A 376 15.17 4.49 0.76
N SER A 377 15.55 5.60 1.39
CA SER A 377 16.48 5.59 2.51
C SER A 377 15.74 5.22 3.77
N SER A 378 15.45 4.12 4.15
CA SER A 378 14.57 3.61 5.21
C SER A 378 14.40 4.53 6.43
N LEU A 379 13.26 4.38 7.09
CA LEU A 379 12.97 4.96 8.41
C LEU A 379 13.78 4.34 9.56
N LEU A 380 14.55 3.28 9.30
CA LEU A 380 15.26 2.50 10.30
C LEU A 380 16.76 2.64 10.15
N SER A 381 17.44 2.95 11.25
CA SER A 381 18.88 2.86 11.36
C SER A 381 19.23 1.91 12.51
N ILE A 382 19.89 0.82 12.20
CA ILE A 382 20.30 -0.21 13.14
C ILE A 382 21.82 -0.12 13.28
N ASP A 383 22.32 0.11 14.48
CA ASP A 383 23.74 0.30 14.78
C ASP A 383 24.42 1.35 13.86
N GLY A 384 23.70 2.44 13.58
CA GLY A 384 24.18 3.55 12.75
C GLY A 384 24.19 3.27 11.25
N LYS A 385 23.55 2.18 10.80
CA LYS A 385 23.39 1.87 9.36
C LYS A 385 21.92 1.95 8.98
N ASP A 386 21.67 2.70 7.93
CA ASP A 386 20.34 2.86 7.38
C ASP A 386 19.94 1.63 6.55
N VAL A 387 18.67 1.20 6.70
CA VAL A 387 18.11 0.12 5.92
C VAL A 387 17.56 0.69 4.61
N GLU A 388 18.40 0.74 3.60
CA GLU A 388 18.03 1.26 2.28
C GLU A 388 17.21 0.26 1.47
N GLU A 389 16.40 0.77 0.54
CA GLU A 389 15.66 -0.05 -0.40
C GLU A 389 15.79 0.51 -1.82
N ILE A 390 16.09 -0.38 -2.76
CA ILE A 390 16.14 -0.08 -4.20
C ILE A 390 15.35 -1.12 -4.97
N GLY A 391 14.63 -0.69 -6.00
CA GLY A 391 13.87 -1.63 -6.82
C GLY A 391 13.46 -1.07 -8.17
N ILE A 392 13.02 -2.00 -9.02
CA ILE A 392 12.46 -1.73 -10.34
C ILE A 392 11.04 -2.31 -10.40
N SER A 393 10.17 -1.65 -11.11
CA SER A 393 8.79 -2.11 -11.32
C SER A 393 8.39 -2.09 -12.78
N PHE A 394 7.46 -2.98 -13.11
CA PHE A 394 6.82 -3.08 -14.42
C PHE A 394 5.32 -3.21 -14.21
N GLY A 395 4.55 -2.61 -15.11
CA GLY A 395 3.09 -2.69 -15.09
C GLY A 395 2.52 -2.89 -16.48
N LEU A 396 1.43 -3.64 -16.53
CA LEU A 396 0.68 -3.90 -17.74
C LEU A 396 -0.80 -3.65 -17.48
N SER A 397 -1.44 -2.81 -18.30
CA SER A 397 -2.89 -2.60 -18.27
C SER A 397 -3.52 -3.16 -19.53
N VAL A 398 -4.48 -4.07 -19.34
CA VAL A 398 -5.20 -4.75 -20.39
C VAL A 398 -6.63 -4.21 -20.43
N PRO A 399 -7.01 -3.38 -21.42
CA PRO A 399 -8.37 -2.87 -21.52
C PRO A 399 -9.34 -3.99 -21.89
N LEU A 400 -10.48 -4.02 -21.21
CA LEU A 400 -11.56 -4.96 -21.51
C LEU A 400 -12.40 -4.46 -22.69
N ARG A 401 -12.74 -5.36 -23.59
CA ARG A 401 -13.51 -5.01 -24.81
C ARG A 401 -14.89 -4.46 -24.43
N LYS A 402 -15.32 -3.41 -25.12
CA LYS A 402 -16.64 -2.75 -25.00
C LYS A 402 -16.91 -2.12 -23.62
N THR A 403 -15.90 -1.95 -22.79
CA THR A 403 -15.99 -1.30 -21.48
C THR A 403 -14.87 -0.27 -21.33
N PHE A 404 -14.96 0.58 -20.33
CA PHE A 404 -13.87 1.47 -19.92
C PHE A 404 -12.99 0.83 -18.83
N SER A 405 -13.19 -0.46 -18.58
CA SER A 405 -12.55 -1.19 -17.49
C SER A 405 -11.22 -1.81 -17.95
N THR A 406 -10.32 -2.01 -17.00
CA THR A 406 -8.98 -2.56 -17.25
C THR A 406 -8.62 -3.63 -16.22
N LEU A 407 -7.90 -4.64 -16.64
CA LEU A 407 -7.14 -5.52 -15.76
C LEU A 407 -5.72 -4.98 -15.67
N ASN A 408 -5.18 -4.94 -14.46
CA ASN A 408 -3.86 -4.41 -14.20
C ASN A 408 -2.98 -5.49 -13.57
N PHE A 409 -1.78 -5.62 -14.09
CA PHE A 409 -0.75 -6.51 -13.59
C PHE A 409 0.47 -5.68 -13.24
N GLY A 410 1.04 -5.92 -12.08
CA GLY A 410 2.25 -5.27 -11.60
C GLY A 410 3.28 -6.30 -11.20
N LEU A 411 4.53 -5.99 -11.44
CA LEU A 411 5.69 -6.73 -11.01
C LEU A 411 6.66 -5.74 -10.39
N GLN A 412 7.20 -6.05 -9.22
CA GLN A 412 8.23 -5.26 -8.58
C GLN A 412 9.30 -6.20 -8.03
N MET A 413 10.54 -5.88 -8.28
CA MET A 413 11.68 -6.60 -7.73
C MET A 413 12.71 -5.62 -7.21
N GLY A 414 13.41 -6.02 -6.16
CA GLY A 414 14.41 -5.15 -5.54
C GLY A 414 15.02 -5.77 -4.30
N ARG A 415 15.77 -4.94 -3.61
CA ARG A 415 16.50 -5.29 -2.40
C ARG A 415 16.27 -4.28 -1.31
N ARG A 416 16.14 -4.73 -0.07
CA ARG A 416 16.11 -3.93 1.14
C ARG A 416 17.15 -4.44 2.14
N GLY A 417 17.88 -3.50 2.75
CA GLY A 417 18.96 -3.85 3.68
C GLY A 417 20.15 -4.53 3.03
N MET A 418 21.05 -5.01 3.85
CA MET A 418 22.25 -5.73 3.43
C MET A 418 22.57 -6.88 4.38
N ASP A 419 23.24 -7.91 3.92
CA ASP A 419 23.72 -8.98 4.79
C ASP A 419 24.92 -8.51 5.64
N GLY A 420 24.90 -8.85 6.91
CA GLY A 420 25.98 -8.56 7.87
C GLY A 420 25.68 -7.40 8.83
N ASN A 421 26.49 -7.31 9.89
CA ASN A 421 26.38 -6.31 10.97
C ASN A 421 25.02 -6.24 11.67
N GLY A 422 24.34 -7.37 11.86
CA GLY A 422 23.04 -7.44 12.49
C GLY A 422 21.85 -7.07 11.59
N LEU A 423 22.12 -6.73 10.32
CA LEU A 423 21.09 -6.48 9.32
C LEU A 423 20.71 -7.77 8.59
N VAL A 424 19.51 -7.76 8.03
CA VAL A 424 18.98 -8.81 7.16
C VAL A 424 18.81 -8.25 5.75
N GLN A 425 19.38 -8.92 4.77
CA GLN A 425 19.11 -8.60 3.37
C GLN A 425 17.77 -9.24 2.96
N GLU A 426 16.91 -8.44 2.37
CA GLU A 426 15.63 -8.85 1.82
C GLU A 426 15.64 -8.65 0.30
N ASP A 427 15.73 -9.72 -0.47
CA ASP A 427 15.54 -9.69 -1.91
C ASP A 427 14.07 -10.02 -2.21
N PHE A 428 13.32 -9.05 -2.74
CA PHE A 428 11.89 -9.19 -2.94
C PHE A 428 11.49 -9.27 -4.41
N PHE A 429 10.45 -10.08 -4.66
CA PHE A 429 9.81 -10.25 -5.95
C PHE A 429 8.30 -10.26 -5.74
N ASN A 430 7.66 -9.17 -6.06
CA ASN A 430 6.27 -8.91 -5.71
C ASN A 430 5.39 -8.86 -6.94
N PHE A 431 4.23 -9.51 -6.85
CA PHE A 431 3.19 -9.42 -7.87
C PHE A 431 2.01 -8.62 -7.38
N MET A 432 1.38 -7.90 -8.29
CA MET A 432 0.11 -7.27 -8.08
C MET A 432 -0.84 -7.60 -9.22
N PHE A 433 -2.05 -7.97 -8.85
CA PHE A 433 -3.18 -8.10 -9.75
C PHE A 433 -4.29 -7.18 -9.30
N GLY A 434 -4.85 -6.41 -10.22
CA GLY A 434 -5.94 -5.50 -9.89
C GLY A 434 -6.92 -5.32 -11.04
N VAL A 435 -8.10 -4.88 -10.66
CA VAL A 435 -9.18 -4.56 -11.58
C VAL A 435 -9.60 -3.11 -11.38
N THR A 436 -9.79 -2.39 -12.49
CA THR A 436 -10.38 -1.04 -12.51
C THR A 436 -11.64 -1.10 -13.35
N ILE A 437 -12.79 -0.93 -12.73
CA ILE A 437 -14.10 -0.94 -13.37
C ILE A 437 -14.57 0.50 -13.47
N ASN A 438 -14.87 0.94 -14.70
CA ASN A 438 -15.34 2.29 -14.97
C ASN A 438 -16.72 2.24 -15.62
N ASP A 439 -17.62 3.06 -15.10
CA ASP A 439 -18.97 3.19 -15.63
C ASP A 439 -19.47 4.65 -15.54
N LYS A 440 -20.49 4.94 -16.31
CA LYS A 440 -21.19 6.22 -16.26
C LYS A 440 -22.41 6.10 -15.36
N TRP A 441 -22.28 6.53 -14.10
CA TRP A 441 -23.41 6.63 -13.19
C TRP A 441 -24.07 8.02 -13.27
N PHE A 442 -25.29 8.12 -12.77
CA PHE A 442 -26.07 9.37 -12.68
C PHE A 442 -26.49 10.00 -14.03
N ILE A 443 -26.46 9.24 -15.13
CA ILE A 443 -27.06 9.67 -16.37
C ILE A 443 -28.52 9.24 -16.36
N GLN A 444 -29.45 10.20 -16.30
CA GLN A 444 -30.87 9.93 -16.54
C GLN A 444 -31.02 9.35 -17.95
N ARG A 445 -31.47 8.10 -18.05
CA ARG A 445 -31.91 7.55 -19.32
C ARG A 445 -33.20 8.31 -19.68
N LYS A 446 -33.15 9.13 -20.71
CA LYS A 446 -34.37 9.62 -21.34
C LYS A 446 -34.98 8.43 -22.07
N TYR A 447 -36.12 7.98 -21.55
CA TYR A 447 -36.99 7.10 -22.31
C TYR A 447 -37.77 8.02 -23.25
N ASP A 448 -37.51 7.91 -24.55
CA ASP A 448 -38.36 8.45 -25.61
C ASP A 448 -39.54 7.55 -25.82
#